data_d8ca4dc064e132073b76f77233c5e77b
#
_entry.id   d8ca4dc064e132073b76f77233c5e77b
#
_cell.length_a   1.000
_cell.length_b   1.000
_cell.length_c   1.000
_cell.angle_alpha   90.00
_cell.angle_beta   90.00
_cell.angle_gamma   90.00
#
_symmetry.space_group_name_H-M   'P 1'
#
loop_
_entity.id
_entity.type
_entity.pdbx_description
1 polymer ?
#
loop_
_entity_poly.entity_id
_entity_poly.type
_entity_poly.pdbx_seq_one_letter_code
_entity_poly.pdbx_strand_id
1 'polypeptide(L)'
;MTADNQTARRLIELNTEFYRLQAASFSQTRHSAWAGWERLADGLSLGNHAKVLDLACGNLRFERFLQERFPRTRLEFDAIDNCPALSAGAEGIPVRDLDLAQALLEGQGPELSEHDLAVSFGFMHHLPTFEMRCALLELLARATAPGGVFAVSCWQFMDDEGLAAKAEQTTARGISELGLTGLGPRDYLIGWQTRPGVYRYCHHFDDAEVDALAAHLAGRAQLVDSYRADGRTGRLNRYLVFKRTRLG
;
A
#
# COMPACT_ATOMS: atom_id res chain seq x y z
N MET A 1 14.73 15.05 6.49
CA MET A 1 13.58 15.87 6.94
C MET A 1 12.35 15.25 6.31
N THR A 2 11.36 14.89 7.10
CA THR A 2 10.03 14.49 6.64
C THR A 2 9.28 15.73 6.12
N ALA A 3 8.36 15.55 5.19
CA ALA A 3 7.47 16.63 4.74
C ALA A 3 6.75 17.24 5.95
N ASP A 4 6.60 18.56 5.98
CA ASP A 4 5.74 19.18 6.97
C ASP A 4 4.26 18.84 6.71
N ASN A 5 3.40 19.05 7.68
CA ASN A 5 1.98 18.68 7.57
C ASN A 5 1.27 19.37 6.39
N GLN A 6 1.68 20.56 5.99
CA GLN A 6 1.09 21.26 4.85
C GLN A 6 1.51 20.60 3.52
N THR A 7 2.79 20.31 3.37
CA THR A 7 3.32 19.58 2.22
C THR A 7 2.72 18.18 2.14
N ALA A 8 2.63 17.46 3.28
CA ALA A 8 2.03 16.13 3.33
C ALA A 8 0.57 16.14 2.85
N ARG A 9 -0.24 17.09 3.32
CA ARG A 9 -1.63 17.26 2.88
C ARG A 9 -1.73 17.47 1.37
N ARG A 10 -0.91 18.37 0.82
CA ARG A 10 -0.89 18.65 -0.62
C ARG A 10 -0.51 17.43 -1.47
N LEU A 11 0.42 16.58 -0.98
CA LEU A 11 0.82 15.35 -1.66
C LEU A 11 -0.29 14.28 -1.61
N ILE A 12 -1.04 14.20 -0.51
CA ILE A 12 -2.23 13.34 -0.39
C ILE A 12 -3.32 13.79 -1.37
N GLU A 13 -3.64 15.08 -1.41
CA GLU A 13 -4.61 15.65 -2.34
C GLU A 13 -4.23 15.38 -3.80
N LEU A 14 -2.94 15.52 -4.13
CA LEU A 14 -2.42 15.21 -5.47
C LEU A 14 -2.69 13.74 -5.85
N ASN A 15 -2.48 12.81 -4.92
CA ASN A 15 -2.74 11.39 -5.15
C ASN A 15 -4.22 11.08 -5.29
N THR A 16 -5.06 11.65 -4.42
CA THR A 16 -6.52 11.49 -4.50
C THR A 16 -7.05 11.97 -5.86
N GLU A 17 -6.61 13.14 -6.31
CA GLU A 17 -6.99 13.67 -7.64
C GLU A 17 -6.45 12.81 -8.78
N PHE A 18 -5.20 12.33 -8.69
CA PHE A 18 -4.63 11.42 -9.67
C PHE A 18 -5.48 10.16 -9.85
N TYR A 19 -5.83 9.47 -8.77
CA TYR A 19 -6.63 8.25 -8.83
C TYR A 19 -8.04 8.53 -9.31
N ARG A 20 -8.68 9.61 -8.85
CA ARG A 20 -10.00 10.03 -9.34
C ARG A 20 -10.04 10.22 -10.86
N LEU A 21 -9.00 10.83 -11.45
CA LEU A 21 -8.92 11.11 -12.89
C LEU A 21 -8.40 9.93 -13.72
N GLN A 22 -7.59 9.05 -13.14
CA GLN A 22 -6.90 8.00 -13.88
C GLN A 22 -7.40 6.57 -13.56
N ALA A 23 -8.46 6.41 -12.75
CA ALA A 23 -8.95 5.11 -12.28
C ALA A 23 -9.10 4.07 -13.41
N ALA A 24 -9.79 4.43 -14.49
CA ALA A 24 -10.02 3.52 -15.61
C ALA A 24 -8.72 3.07 -16.28
N SER A 25 -7.82 4.03 -16.61
CA SER A 25 -6.54 3.71 -17.25
C SER A 25 -5.58 2.99 -16.30
N PHE A 26 -5.70 3.24 -15.00
CA PHE A 26 -4.93 2.57 -13.96
C PHE A 26 -5.37 1.11 -13.81
N SER A 27 -6.67 0.83 -13.72
CA SER A 27 -7.22 -0.53 -13.64
C SER A 27 -6.91 -1.37 -14.86
N GLN A 28 -6.96 -0.77 -16.08
CA GLN A 28 -6.61 -1.45 -17.34
C GLN A 28 -5.18 -2.01 -17.41
N THR A 29 -4.27 -1.53 -16.58
CA THR A 29 -2.88 -2.02 -16.54
C THR A 29 -2.63 -3.02 -15.42
N ARG A 30 -3.66 -3.40 -14.65
CA ARG A 30 -3.52 -4.20 -13.42
C ARG A 30 -4.55 -5.32 -13.38
N HIS A 31 -4.23 -6.41 -14.11
CA HIS A 31 -5.13 -7.57 -14.23
C HIS A 31 -4.60 -8.82 -13.53
N SER A 32 -3.27 -8.99 -13.46
CA SER A 32 -2.65 -10.19 -12.89
C SER A 32 -2.32 -10.02 -11.40
N ALA A 33 -2.32 -11.13 -10.68
CA ALA A 33 -1.78 -11.19 -9.33
C ALA A 33 -0.29 -10.81 -9.31
N TRP A 34 0.17 -10.29 -8.20
CA TRP A 34 1.60 -10.04 -7.99
C TRP A 34 2.30 -11.30 -7.50
N ALA A 35 3.53 -11.55 -7.97
CA ALA A 35 4.32 -12.70 -7.53
C ALA A 35 4.57 -12.71 -6.01
N GLY A 36 4.64 -11.52 -5.41
CA GLY A 36 4.75 -11.39 -3.95
C GLY A 36 3.53 -11.91 -3.19
N TRP A 37 2.34 -11.85 -3.77
CA TRP A 37 1.12 -12.39 -3.16
C TRP A 37 1.11 -13.93 -3.15
N GLU A 38 1.65 -14.57 -4.19
CA GLU A 38 1.80 -16.03 -4.22
C GLU A 38 2.67 -16.51 -3.04
N ARG A 39 3.82 -15.87 -2.83
CA ARG A 39 4.68 -16.20 -1.70
C ARG A 39 4.02 -15.96 -0.35
N LEU A 40 3.28 -14.86 -0.20
CA LEU A 40 2.47 -14.64 1.01
C LEU A 40 1.50 -15.78 1.22
N ALA A 41 0.72 -16.12 0.18
CA ALA A 41 -0.33 -17.14 0.23
C ALA A 41 0.22 -18.54 0.57
N ASP A 42 1.43 -18.87 0.09
CA ASP A 42 2.12 -20.12 0.44
C ASP A 42 2.44 -20.24 1.93
N GLY A 43 2.62 -19.10 2.60
CA GLY A 43 2.85 -19.02 4.06
C GLY A 43 1.58 -18.94 4.91
N LEU A 44 0.40 -18.76 4.29
CA LEU A 44 -0.86 -18.61 5.02
C LEU A 44 -1.50 -19.97 5.35
N SER A 45 -2.04 -20.06 6.55
CA SER A 45 -2.89 -21.17 7.00
C SER A 45 -4.25 -20.62 7.38
N LEU A 46 -5.10 -20.42 6.38
CA LEU A 46 -6.49 -19.99 6.58
C LEU A 46 -7.37 -21.21 6.87
N GLY A 47 -8.25 -21.08 7.88
CA GLY A 47 -9.23 -22.12 8.20
C GLY A 47 -10.35 -22.22 7.14
N ASN A 48 -11.44 -22.90 7.50
CA ASN A 48 -12.63 -22.98 6.63
C ASN A 48 -13.35 -21.63 6.47
N HIS A 49 -13.07 -20.69 7.35
CA HIS A 49 -13.56 -19.31 7.33
C HIS A 49 -12.45 -18.37 7.75
N ALA A 50 -12.28 -17.25 7.05
CA ALA A 50 -11.31 -16.23 7.39
C ALA A 50 -11.82 -14.83 7.05
N LYS A 51 -11.55 -13.89 7.96
CA LYS A 51 -11.79 -12.46 7.75
C LYS A 51 -10.54 -11.79 7.23
N VAL A 52 -10.67 -11.04 6.15
CA VAL A 52 -9.58 -10.36 5.47
C VAL A 52 -9.83 -8.87 5.40
N LEU A 53 -8.89 -8.08 5.90
CA LEU A 53 -8.86 -6.63 5.74
C LEU A 53 -7.91 -6.26 4.60
N ASP A 54 -8.37 -5.44 3.66
CA ASP A 54 -7.48 -4.80 2.66
C ASP A 54 -7.61 -3.28 2.73
N LEU A 55 -6.52 -2.62 3.18
CA LEU A 55 -6.42 -1.18 3.28
C LEU A 55 -5.83 -0.60 1.99
N ALA A 56 -6.61 0.24 1.30
CA ALA A 56 -6.37 0.75 -0.05
C ALA A 56 -6.43 -0.39 -1.10
N CYS A 57 -7.57 -1.09 -1.12
CA CYS A 57 -7.81 -2.29 -1.92
C CYS A 57 -7.84 -2.04 -3.44
N GLY A 58 -7.96 -0.79 -3.87
CA GLY A 58 -7.97 -0.40 -5.27
C GLY A 58 -9.05 -1.11 -6.09
N ASN A 59 -8.65 -1.89 -7.07
CA ASN A 59 -9.56 -2.62 -7.97
C ASN A 59 -9.86 -4.05 -7.52
N LEU A 60 -9.69 -4.38 -6.25
CA LEU A 60 -10.02 -5.68 -5.63
C LEU A 60 -9.30 -6.88 -6.29
N ARG A 61 -8.06 -6.69 -6.76
CA ARG A 61 -7.27 -7.77 -7.35
C ARG A 61 -6.79 -8.78 -6.32
N PHE A 62 -6.45 -8.31 -5.13
CA PHE A 62 -5.96 -9.19 -4.07
C PHE A 62 -7.07 -10.07 -3.55
N GLU A 63 -8.28 -9.54 -3.41
CA GLU A 63 -9.46 -10.31 -3.00
C GLU A 63 -9.78 -11.42 -4.00
N ARG A 64 -9.81 -11.09 -5.33
CA ARG A 64 -9.99 -12.12 -6.37
C ARG A 64 -8.90 -13.17 -6.35
N PHE A 65 -7.65 -12.76 -6.21
CA PHE A 65 -6.52 -13.67 -6.07
C PHE A 65 -6.72 -14.62 -4.87
N LEU A 66 -7.13 -14.11 -3.70
CA LEU A 66 -7.36 -14.96 -2.53
C LEU A 66 -8.52 -15.93 -2.74
N GLN A 67 -9.62 -15.50 -3.37
CA GLN A 67 -10.74 -16.39 -3.68
C GLN A 67 -10.32 -17.55 -4.60
N GLU A 68 -9.49 -17.28 -5.61
CA GLU A 68 -8.94 -18.30 -6.51
C GLU A 68 -7.96 -19.22 -5.79
N ARG A 69 -7.11 -18.67 -4.91
CA ARG A 69 -6.08 -19.42 -4.20
C ARG A 69 -6.62 -20.30 -3.08
N PHE A 70 -7.71 -19.86 -2.43
CA PHE A 70 -8.35 -20.55 -1.30
C PHE A 70 -9.83 -20.89 -1.57
N PRO A 71 -10.16 -21.69 -2.60
CA PRO A 71 -11.53 -21.92 -3.06
C PRO A 71 -12.41 -22.69 -2.06
N ARG A 72 -11.80 -23.26 -1.01
CA ARG A 72 -12.50 -24.00 0.05
C ARG A 72 -12.68 -23.20 1.33
N THR A 73 -12.09 -22.00 1.41
CA THR A 73 -12.21 -21.10 2.56
C THR A 73 -13.32 -20.08 2.27
N ARG A 74 -14.26 -19.94 3.18
CA ARG A 74 -15.19 -18.81 3.15
C ARG A 74 -14.43 -17.55 3.55
N LEU A 75 -14.19 -16.66 2.59
CA LEU A 75 -13.52 -15.38 2.83
C LEU A 75 -14.55 -14.27 3.04
N GLU A 76 -14.41 -13.52 4.13
CA GLU A 76 -15.16 -12.29 4.39
C GLU A 76 -14.20 -11.11 4.28
N PHE A 77 -14.51 -10.15 3.38
CA PHE A 77 -13.64 -9.02 3.11
C PHE A 77 -14.17 -7.73 3.75
N ASP A 78 -13.28 -7.02 4.44
CA ASP A 78 -13.41 -5.61 4.81
C ASP A 78 -12.43 -4.82 3.94
N ALA A 79 -12.91 -4.29 2.83
CA ALA A 79 -12.12 -3.59 1.84
C ALA A 79 -12.34 -2.09 1.95
N ILE A 80 -11.26 -1.30 1.98
CA ILE A 80 -11.28 0.15 2.16
C ILE A 80 -10.49 0.82 1.03
N ASP A 81 -11.10 1.81 0.36
CA ASP A 81 -10.44 2.65 -0.63
C ASP A 81 -11.22 3.98 -0.78
N ASN A 82 -10.55 5.08 -1.14
CA ASN A 82 -11.18 6.37 -1.38
C ASN A 82 -11.47 6.67 -2.87
N CYS A 83 -11.30 5.67 -3.74
CA CYS A 83 -11.55 5.82 -5.16
C CYS A 83 -12.55 4.78 -5.68
N PRO A 84 -13.88 4.99 -5.50
CA PRO A 84 -14.91 4.03 -5.93
C PRO A 84 -14.82 3.65 -7.41
N ALA A 85 -14.25 4.52 -8.25
CA ALA A 85 -14.05 4.25 -9.67
C ALA A 85 -13.03 3.12 -9.95
N LEU A 86 -12.13 2.80 -8.99
CA LEU A 86 -11.21 1.67 -9.13
C LEU A 86 -11.92 0.33 -8.95
N SER A 87 -12.84 0.24 -8.00
CA SER A 87 -13.60 -0.97 -7.70
C SER A 87 -14.92 -1.07 -8.49
N ALA A 88 -15.24 -0.08 -9.33
CA ALA A 88 -16.43 -0.08 -10.16
C ALA A 88 -16.46 -1.32 -11.07
N GLY A 89 -17.52 -2.14 -10.96
CA GLY A 89 -17.68 -3.39 -11.71
C GLY A 89 -17.12 -4.64 -11.01
N ALA A 90 -16.56 -4.52 -9.81
CA ALA A 90 -16.23 -5.66 -8.97
C ALA A 90 -17.49 -6.04 -8.15
N GLU A 91 -18.22 -7.04 -8.62
CA GLU A 91 -19.45 -7.49 -7.95
C GLU A 91 -19.13 -8.30 -6.68
N GLY A 92 -19.92 -8.10 -5.63
CA GLY A 92 -19.99 -8.97 -4.46
C GLY A 92 -19.06 -8.64 -3.29
N ILE A 93 -18.12 -7.68 -3.43
CA ILE A 93 -17.27 -7.22 -2.31
C ILE A 93 -17.55 -5.73 -2.05
N PRO A 94 -18.21 -5.38 -0.93
CA PRO A 94 -18.44 -3.99 -0.60
C PRO A 94 -17.12 -3.30 -0.25
N VAL A 95 -16.91 -2.11 -0.81
CA VAL A 95 -15.76 -1.25 -0.50
C VAL A 95 -16.25 -0.07 0.33
N ARG A 96 -15.66 0.11 1.51
CA ARG A 96 -15.91 1.28 2.36
C ARG A 96 -15.10 2.47 1.83
N ASP A 97 -15.81 3.56 1.49
CA ASP A 97 -15.19 4.81 1.05
C ASP A 97 -14.56 5.52 2.25
N LEU A 98 -13.22 5.61 2.27
CA LEU A 98 -12.46 6.31 3.30
C LEU A 98 -11.11 6.76 2.75
N ASP A 99 -10.79 8.03 2.89
CA ASP A 99 -9.43 8.54 2.65
C ASP A 99 -8.51 8.17 3.82
N LEU A 100 -7.88 6.99 3.67
CA LEU A 100 -6.98 6.45 4.69
C LEU A 100 -5.74 7.33 4.89
N ALA A 101 -5.20 7.93 3.82
CA ALA A 101 -4.03 8.80 3.93
C ALA A 101 -4.35 10.05 4.74
N GLN A 102 -5.49 10.68 4.48
CA GLN A 102 -5.95 11.83 5.25
C GLN A 102 -6.24 11.46 6.71
N ALA A 103 -6.91 10.33 6.95
CA ALA A 103 -7.19 9.85 8.30
C ALA A 103 -5.91 9.57 9.11
N LEU A 104 -4.88 8.97 8.48
CA LEU A 104 -3.58 8.73 9.12
C LEU A 104 -2.84 10.04 9.40
N LEU A 105 -2.91 11.03 8.50
CA LEU A 105 -2.29 12.34 8.71
C LEU A 105 -2.91 13.07 9.92
N GLU A 106 -4.20 12.90 10.13
CA GLU A 106 -4.95 13.52 11.24
C GLU A 106 -4.89 12.70 12.54
N GLY A 107 -4.24 11.55 12.52
CA GLY A 107 -4.21 10.64 13.67
C GLY A 107 -5.57 9.98 13.98
N GLN A 108 -6.47 9.94 13.00
CA GLN A 108 -7.85 9.47 13.10
C GLN A 108 -8.05 8.18 12.30
N GLY A 109 -7.19 7.19 12.50
CA GLY A 109 -7.34 5.89 11.84
C GLY A 109 -8.73 5.28 12.12
N PRO A 110 -9.31 4.51 11.16
CA PRO A 110 -10.62 3.90 11.34
C PRO A 110 -10.63 2.89 12.49
N GLU A 111 -11.77 2.79 13.16
CA GLU A 111 -12.05 1.64 14.02
C GLU A 111 -12.30 0.41 13.15
N LEU A 112 -11.59 -0.66 13.44
CA LEU A 112 -11.61 -1.92 12.70
C LEU A 112 -11.80 -3.09 13.66
N SER A 113 -12.57 -4.09 13.22
CA SER A 113 -12.64 -5.39 13.90
C SER A 113 -11.32 -6.16 13.74
N GLU A 114 -11.18 -7.26 14.44
CA GLU A 114 -10.04 -8.16 14.25
C GLU A 114 -10.24 -9.07 13.02
N HIS A 115 -9.16 -9.28 12.26
CA HIS A 115 -9.10 -10.07 11.04
C HIS A 115 -8.01 -11.14 11.14
N ASP A 116 -8.19 -12.25 10.43
CA ASP A 116 -7.19 -13.32 10.35
C ASP A 116 -6.00 -12.92 9.46
N LEU A 117 -6.30 -12.11 8.43
CA LEU A 117 -5.32 -11.50 7.53
C LEU A 117 -5.64 -10.02 7.33
N ALA A 118 -4.65 -9.15 7.50
CA ALA A 118 -4.78 -7.73 7.18
C ALA A 118 -3.65 -7.30 6.23
N VAL A 119 -3.96 -6.60 5.16
CA VAL A 119 -2.97 -6.21 4.16
C VAL A 119 -3.10 -4.75 3.74
N SER A 120 -2.01 -4.21 3.20
CA SER A 120 -2.00 -2.96 2.44
C SER A 120 -0.93 -3.04 1.35
N PHE A 121 -1.34 -3.24 0.11
CA PHE A 121 -0.43 -3.42 -1.00
C PHE A 121 -0.50 -2.26 -2.00
N GLY A 122 0.67 -1.72 -2.36
CA GLY A 122 0.75 -0.61 -3.31
C GLY A 122 0.26 0.73 -2.76
N PHE A 123 0.19 0.88 -1.45
CA PHE A 123 -0.29 2.10 -0.81
C PHE A 123 0.76 2.81 0.05
N MET A 124 1.63 2.08 0.76
CA MET A 124 2.55 2.67 1.73
C MET A 124 3.44 3.79 1.12
N HIS A 125 3.78 3.69 -0.16
CA HIS A 125 4.55 4.71 -0.87
C HIS A 125 3.76 6.00 -1.18
N HIS A 126 2.47 6.04 -0.89
CA HIS A 126 1.64 7.25 -0.98
C HIS A 126 1.54 8.02 0.34
N LEU A 127 2.15 7.51 1.41
CA LEU A 127 2.19 8.16 2.72
C LEU A 127 3.44 9.05 2.86
N PRO A 128 3.30 10.39 2.93
CA PRO A 128 4.43 11.31 2.82
C PRO A 128 5.41 11.29 3.98
N THR A 129 4.97 10.90 5.18
CA THR A 129 5.84 10.93 6.35
C THR A 129 6.13 9.55 6.92
N PHE A 130 7.27 9.40 7.59
CA PHE A 130 7.63 8.14 8.26
C PHE A 130 6.61 7.79 9.36
N GLU A 131 6.11 8.80 10.07
CA GLU A 131 5.10 8.66 11.12
C GLU A 131 3.79 8.08 10.56
N MET A 132 3.35 8.52 9.38
CA MET A 132 2.16 7.96 8.73
C MET A 132 2.37 6.50 8.31
N ARG A 133 3.57 6.16 7.84
CA ARG A 133 3.93 4.77 7.50
C ARG A 133 3.95 3.87 8.74
N CYS A 134 4.47 4.37 9.85
CA CYS A 134 4.39 3.70 11.15
C CYS A 134 2.93 3.54 11.62
N ALA A 135 2.13 4.59 11.50
CA ALA A 135 0.71 4.56 11.88
C ALA A 135 -0.10 3.54 11.06
N LEU A 136 0.20 3.37 9.77
CA LEU A 136 -0.39 2.31 8.94
C LEU A 136 -0.04 0.91 9.47
N LEU A 137 1.23 0.68 9.80
CA LEU A 137 1.67 -0.60 10.37
C LEU A 137 1.00 -0.89 11.72
N GLU A 138 0.88 0.12 12.58
CA GLU A 138 0.18 0.00 13.85
C GLU A 138 -1.31 -0.28 13.67
N LEU A 139 -1.95 0.35 12.67
CA LEU A 139 -3.35 0.11 12.35
C LEU A 139 -3.56 -1.34 11.91
N LEU A 140 -2.73 -1.84 10.99
CA LEU A 140 -2.77 -3.24 10.55
C LEU A 140 -2.53 -4.21 11.72
N ALA A 141 -1.55 -3.93 12.59
CA ALA A 141 -1.27 -4.77 13.76
C ALA A 141 -2.46 -4.81 14.73
N ARG A 142 -3.14 -3.68 14.96
CA ARG A 142 -4.34 -3.62 15.82
C ARG A 142 -5.55 -4.35 15.22
N ALA A 143 -5.71 -4.22 13.89
CA ALA A 143 -6.81 -4.85 13.15
C ALA A 143 -6.61 -6.34 12.86
N THR A 144 -5.45 -6.90 13.22
CA THR A 144 -5.16 -8.33 13.04
C THR A 144 -5.45 -9.08 14.33
N ALA A 145 -6.12 -10.22 14.28
CA ALA A 145 -6.39 -11.07 15.44
C ALA A 145 -5.10 -11.63 16.08
N PRO A 146 -5.06 -11.92 17.38
CA PRO A 146 -3.91 -12.55 18.01
C PRO A 146 -3.51 -13.86 17.32
N GLY A 147 -2.29 -13.91 16.77
CA GLY A 147 -1.80 -15.03 15.97
C GLY A 147 -2.15 -14.95 14.48
N GLY A 148 -2.94 -13.96 14.06
CA GLY A 148 -3.20 -13.62 12.66
C GLY A 148 -1.97 -12.99 11.98
N VAL A 149 -2.08 -12.78 10.69
CA VAL A 149 -1.00 -12.28 9.83
C VAL A 149 -1.37 -10.92 9.26
N PHE A 150 -0.39 -10.01 9.17
CA PHE A 150 -0.55 -8.82 8.35
C PHE A 150 0.67 -8.58 7.48
N ALA A 151 0.46 -7.93 6.33
CA ALA A 151 1.52 -7.71 5.36
C ALA A 151 1.39 -6.38 4.62
N VAL A 152 2.53 -5.82 4.26
CA VAL A 152 2.64 -4.62 3.44
C VAL A 152 3.65 -4.80 2.31
N SER A 153 3.55 -3.96 1.28
CA SER A 153 4.57 -3.85 0.24
C SER A 153 5.18 -2.45 0.22
N CYS A 154 6.50 -2.38 0.19
CA CYS A 154 7.30 -1.18 0.07
C CYS A 154 7.90 -1.10 -1.33
N TRP A 155 7.56 -0.08 -2.10
CA TRP A 155 7.99 0.04 -3.49
C TRP A 155 9.41 0.57 -3.60
N GLN A 156 10.33 -0.24 -4.18
CA GLN A 156 11.77 0.04 -4.32
C GLN A 156 12.11 0.42 -5.77
N PHE A 157 11.35 1.34 -6.38
CA PHE A 157 11.43 1.64 -7.82
C PHE A 157 12.73 2.31 -8.27
N MET A 158 13.46 2.94 -7.36
CA MET A 158 14.77 3.51 -7.68
C MET A 158 15.87 2.45 -7.85
N ASP A 159 15.60 1.19 -7.47
CA ASP A 159 16.49 0.06 -7.72
C ASP A 159 16.41 -0.45 -9.19
N ASP A 160 15.45 0.04 -9.99
CA ASP A 160 15.34 -0.20 -11.43
C ASP A 160 15.77 1.06 -12.19
N GLU A 161 16.87 0.98 -12.95
CA GLU A 161 17.46 2.13 -13.65
C GLU A 161 16.46 2.87 -14.55
N GLY A 162 15.57 2.13 -15.24
CA GLY A 162 14.58 2.73 -16.13
C GLY A 162 13.49 3.49 -15.38
N LEU A 163 13.04 2.94 -14.24
CA LEU A 163 12.07 3.62 -13.38
C LEU A 163 12.71 4.80 -12.66
N ALA A 164 13.96 4.66 -12.18
CA ALA A 164 14.71 5.73 -11.53
C ALA A 164 14.86 6.96 -12.45
N ALA A 165 15.41 6.76 -13.65
CA ALA A 165 15.58 7.85 -14.63
C ALA A 165 14.25 8.55 -14.94
N LYS A 166 13.16 7.77 -15.12
CA LYS A 166 11.83 8.33 -15.33
C LYS A 166 11.32 9.11 -14.12
N ALA A 167 11.51 8.58 -12.91
CA ALA A 167 11.09 9.22 -11.67
C ALA A 167 11.81 10.57 -11.47
N GLU A 168 13.12 10.62 -11.66
CA GLU A 168 13.92 11.85 -11.57
C GLU A 168 13.45 12.90 -12.58
N GLN A 169 13.29 12.51 -13.86
CA GLN A 169 12.83 13.41 -14.92
C GLN A 169 11.43 13.97 -14.63
N THR A 170 10.49 13.11 -14.24
CA THR A 170 9.11 13.54 -13.98
C THR A 170 9.00 14.35 -12.69
N THR A 171 9.85 14.09 -11.70
CA THR A 171 9.91 14.87 -10.45
C THR A 171 10.41 16.29 -10.73
N ALA A 172 11.52 16.47 -11.45
CA ALA A 172 12.03 17.79 -11.80
C ALA A 172 10.98 18.63 -12.54
N ARG A 173 10.26 18.02 -13.50
CA ARG A 173 9.18 18.67 -14.22
C ARG A 173 8.00 18.99 -13.33
N GLY A 174 7.52 18.02 -12.54
CA GLY A 174 6.36 18.18 -11.66
C GLY A 174 6.56 19.23 -10.56
N ILE A 175 7.76 19.32 -9.99
CA ILE A 175 8.12 20.40 -9.04
C ILE A 175 7.89 21.77 -9.67
N SER A 176 8.39 21.96 -10.91
CA SER A 176 8.26 23.23 -11.63
C SER A 176 6.80 23.55 -11.99
N GLU A 177 6.07 22.56 -12.53
CA GLU A 177 4.69 22.74 -13.00
C GLU A 177 3.68 22.95 -11.84
N LEU A 178 3.89 22.26 -10.71
CA LEU A 178 3.00 22.30 -9.56
C LEU A 178 3.44 23.34 -8.51
N GLY A 179 4.60 23.96 -8.66
CA GLY A 179 5.17 24.87 -7.67
C GLY A 179 5.33 24.20 -6.31
N LEU A 180 5.71 22.92 -6.29
CA LEU A 180 5.90 22.15 -5.05
C LEU A 180 7.27 22.43 -4.45
N THR A 181 7.29 22.55 -3.11
CA THR A 181 8.51 22.67 -2.31
C THR A 181 8.43 21.67 -1.16
N GLY A 182 9.55 21.32 -0.55
CA GLY A 182 9.57 20.51 0.68
C GLY A 182 9.48 18.98 0.45
N LEU A 183 9.71 18.50 -0.80
CA LEU A 183 9.89 17.08 -1.03
C LEU A 183 11.15 16.56 -0.31
N GLY A 184 11.04 15.43 0.34
CA GLY A 184 12.16 14.72 0.95
C GLY A 184 13.08 14.07 -0.11
N PRO A 185 14.27 13.58 0.32
CA PRO A 185 15.28 13.04 -0.62
C PRO A 185 14.85 11.75 -1.35
N ARG A 186 13.82 11.08 -0.87
CA ARG A 186 13.27 9.84 -1.46
C ARG A 186 11.83 10.01 -1.95
N ASP A 187 11.40 11.27 -2.10
CA ASP A 187 10.06 11.63 -2.56
C ASP A 187 10.09 12.02 -4.03
N TYR A 188 9.19 11.44 -4.79
CA TYR A 188 9.15 11.60 -6.24
C TYR A 188 7.74 11.91 -6.73
N LEU A 189 7.68 12.64 -7.84
CA LEU A 189 6.45 12.86 -8.61
C LEU A 189 6.49 11.96 -9.86
N ILE A 190 5.76 10.87 -9.81
CA ILE A 190 5.73 9.88 -10.89
C ILE A 190 4.66 10.26 -11.90
N GLY A 191 5.10 10.55 -13.14
CA GLY A 191 4.19 10.81 -14.25
C GLY A 191 3.40 9.57 -14.67
N TRP A 192 2.26 9.76 -15.29
CA TRP A 192 1.39 8.68 -15.77
C TRP A 192 1.39 8.60 -17.30
N GLN A 193 1.85 7.47 -17.85
CA GLN A 193 1.98 7.25 -19.29
C GLN A 193 2.80 8.39 -19.93
N THR A 194 2.30 8.97 -21.04
CA THR A 194 2.90 10.15 -21.71
C THR A 194 2.08 11.41 -21.49
N ARG A 195 1.18 11.44 -20.49
CA ARG A 195 0.27 12.57 -20.23
C ARG A 195 1.00 13.70 -19.52
N PRO A 196 1.14 14.90 -20.13
CA PRO A 196 1.71 16.08 -19.44
C PRO A 196 0.84 16.51 -18.26
N GLY A 197 1.46 17.06 -17.23
CA GLY A 197 0.75 17.62 -16.06
C GLY A 197 0.08 16.59 -15.13
N VAL A 198 0.22 15.29 -15.42
CA VAL A 198 -0.39 14.23 -14.61
C VAL A 198 0.67 13.54 -13.76
N TYR A 199 0.66 13.80 -12.48
CA TYR A 199 1.62 13.28 -11.51
C TYR A 199 0.92 12.64 -10.33
N ARG A 200 1.59 11.66 -9.71
CA ARG A 200 1.28 11.16 -8.38
C ARG A 200 2.54 11.20 -7.52
N TYR A 201 2.36 11.47 -6.25
CA TYR A 201 3.43 11.38 -5.27
C TYR A 201 3.71 9.91 -4.95
N CYS A 202 5.01 9.55 -4.92
CA CYS A 202 5.47 8.25 -4.46
C CYS A 202 6.77 8.41 -3.68
N HIS A 203 6.84 7.74 -2.54
CA HIS A 203 8.04 7.57 -1.74
C HIS A 203 8.80 6.32 -2.18
N HIS A 204 10.11 6.42 -2.35
CA HIS A 204 10.98 5.26 -2.56
C HIS A 204 11.49 4.73 -1.22
N PHE A 205 11.34 3.43 -1.01
CA PHE A 205 11.87 2.76 0.18
C PHE A 205 13.26 2.21 -0.08
N ASP A 206 14.28 2.65 0.65
CA ASP A 206 15.54 1.94 0.75
C ASP A 206 15.46 0.83 1.83
N ASP A 207 16.45 -0.07 1.84
CA ASP A 207 16.46 -1.19 2.80
C ASP A 207 16.55 -0.70 4.25
N ALA A 208 17.28 0.39 4.51
CA ALA A 208 17.43 0.94 5.87
C ALA A 208 16.08 1.43 6.44
N GLU A 209 15.26 2.07 5.61
CA GLU A 209 13.92 2.49 6.04
C GLU A 209 12.98 1.30 6.21
N VAL A 210 13.04 0.31 5.32
CA VAL A 210 12.23 -0.92 5.47
C VAL A 210 12.58 -1.64 6.77
N ASP A 211 13.86 -1.73 7.13
CA ASP A 211 14.31 -2.32 8.39
C ASP A 211 13.86 -1.50 9.60
N ALA A 212 13.89 -0.16 9.51
CA ALA A 212 13.39 0.73 10.56
C ALA A 212 11.87 0.58 10.77
N LEU A 213 11.10 0.47 9.70
CA LEU A 213 9.64 0.19 9.75
C LEU A 213 9.36 -1.17 10.40
N ALA A 214 10.13 -2.20 10.05
CA ALA A 214 9.98 -3.51 10.68
C ALA A 214 10.31 -3.47 12.18
N ALA A 215 11.37 -2.76 12.56
CA ALA A 215 11.79 -2.59 13.95
C ALA A 215 10.78 -1.78 14.79
N HIS A 216 10.01 -0.88 14.17
CA HIS A 216 8.98 -0.08 14.85
C HIS A 216 7.90 -0.94 15.55
N LEU A 217 7.63 -2.13 15.02
CA LEU A 217 6.65 -3.06 15.58
C LEU A 217 7.24 -4.05 16.60
N ALA A 218 8.51 -3.90 16.98
CA ALA A 218 9.13 -4.80 17.97
C ALA A 218 8.31 -4.85 19.27
N GLY A 219 8.03 -6.08 19.75
CA GLY A 219 7.19 -6.33 20.92
C GLY A 219 5.67 -6.38 20.66
N ARG A 220 5.18 -5.86 19.52
CA ARG A 220 3.75 -5.90 19.13
C ARG A 220 3.46 -6.98 18.11
N ALA A 221 4.39 -7.23 17.21
CA ALA A 221 4.30 -8.26 16.18
C ALA A 221 5.69 -8.84 15.90
N GLN A 222 5.71 -10.07 15.42
CA GLN A 222 6.91 -10.76 14.96
C GLN A 222 6.99 -10.65 13.44
N LEU A 223 8.10 -10.13 12.92
CA LEU A 223 8.41 -10.24 11.50
C LEU A 223 8.69 -11.73 11.19
N VAL A 224 7.82 -12.35 10.38
CA VAL A 224 7.92 -13.78 10.06
C VAL A 224 8.49 -14.03 8.67
N ASP A 225 8.38 -13.09 7.75
CA ASP A 225 9.04 -13.13 6.44
C ASP A 225 9.32 -11.71 5.93
N SER A 226 10.40 -11.58 5.17
CA SER A 226 10.75 -10.34 4.46
C SER A 226 11.46 -10.70 3.16
N TYR A 227 10.85 -10.34 2.03
CA TYR A 227 11.32 -10.75 0.71
C TYR A 227 11.10 -9.68 -0.34
N ARG A 228 11.85 -9.77 -1.43
CA ARG A 228 11.64 -8.96 -2.63
C ARG A 228 10.87 -9.77 -3.67
N ALA A 229 9.97 -9.11 -4.37
CA ALA A 229 9.18 -9.69 -5.45
C ALA A 229 8.74 -8.61 -6.46
N ASP A 230 7.99 -9.04 -7.45
CA ASP A 230 7.34 -8.22 -8.47
C ASP A 230 8.27 -7.50 -9.45
N GLY A 231 7.64 -6.94 -10.49
CA GLY A 231 8.36 -6.32 -11.57
C GLY A 231 9.12 -7.29 -12.45
N ARG A 232 9.80 -6.79 -13.47
CA ARG A 232 10.56 -7.60 -14.43
C ARG A 232 11.76 -8.33 -13.79
N THR A 233 12.32 -7.73 -12.75
CA THR A 233 13.50 -8.28 -12.04
C THR A 233 13.14 -9.15 -10.84
N GLY A 234 11.87 -9.22 -10.45
CA GLY A 234 11.44 -9.88 -9.22
C GLY A 234 11.88 -9.13 -7.94
N ARG A 235 12.26 -7.85 -8.04
CA ARG A 235 12.83 -7.10 -6.92
C ARG A 235 12.18 -5.73 -6.69
N LEU A 236 11.05 -5.47 -7.37
CA LEU A 236 10.44 -4.14 -7.40
C LEU A 236 9.79 -3.73 -6.08
N ASN A 237 9.27 -4.70 -5.32
CA ASN A 237 8.69 -4.47 -4.01
C ASN A 237 9.42 -5.27 -2.92
N ARG A 238 9.61 -4.66 -1.77
CA ARG A 238 9.98 -5.35 -0.53
C ARG A 238 8.71 -5.62 0.27
N TYR A 239 8.42 -6.87 0.55
CA TYR A 239 7.32 -7.31 1.39
C TYR A 239 7.79 -7.46 2.83
N LEU A 240 6.96 -7.01 3.76
CA LEU A 240 7.08 -7.30 5.18
C LEU A 240 5.84 -8.08 5.61
N VAL A 241 6.05 -9.25 6.18
CA VAL A 241 4.99 -10.14 6.68
C VAL A 241 5.17 -10.32 8.18
N PHE A 242 4.16 -9.97 8.93
CA PHE A 242 4.16 -10.03 10.39
C PHE A 242 3.09 -10.99 10.90
N LYS A 243 3.37 -11.56 12.05
CA LYS A 243 2.39 -12.27 12.86
C LYS A 243 2.13 -11.48 14.14
N ARG A 244 0.85 -11.17 14.43
CA ARG A 244 0.51 -10.50 15.67
C ARG A 244 0.82 -11.43 16.85
N THR A 245 1.55 -10.92 17.83
CA THR A 245 1.86 -11.69 19.05
C THR A 245 0.58 -11.92 19.86
N ARG A 246 0.44 -13.12 20.40
CA ARG A 246 -0.55 -13.36 21.45
C ARG A 246 0.01 -12.72 22.71
N LEU A 247 -0.72 -11.76 23.28
CA LEU A 247 -0.43 -11.33 24.63
C LEU A 247 -0.67 -12.53 25.52
N GLY A 248 0.36 -13.02 26.21
CA GLY A 248 0.28 -14.12 27.15
C GLY A 248 -0.52 -13.76 28.39
#